data_9174ba7ceff7ec17fd1fe653fcfd10d6
#
_entry.id   9174ba7ceff7ec17fd1fe653fcfd10d6
#
_cell.length_a   1.000
_cell.length_b   1.000
_cell.length_c   1.000
_cell.angle_alpha   90.00
_cell.angle_beta   90.00
_cell.angle_gamma   90.00
#
_symmetry.space_group_name_H-M   'P 1'
#
loop_
_entity.id
_entity.type
_entity.pdbx_description
1 polymer ?
#
loop_
_entity_poly.entity_id
_entity_poly.type
_entity_poly.pdbx_seq_one_letter_code
_entity_poly.pdbx_strand_id
1 'polypeptide(L)'
;MKLNEYQDLYRRLATAQDIDFLAENFGYDKELLLVVYTQRVVRETTRKFYRVKAQARRLAFMWQNGTSLLEIARKFEFPPILTALMVLEQRRISRKNFWKMINELDSVKDRRLRHELEEVARADIVYSPEGSARQYARGRWGEAKLFTYLTARGLQFETEKDLRAKYDKTPDILLHKPIEMNGSRKYWIESKATVGDPHEIRRHIKKQLQPYSDLFGDGSVVYWFGHVDDQEYDLPEGVDIVSPTFFETPPVPFPYVPVGDTRLEESLPVPDGVDLRE
;
A
#
# COMPACT_ATOMS: atom_id res chain seq x y z
N MET A 1 -1.68 -4.28 -18.18
CA MET A 1 -0.56 -3.59 -18.92
C MET A 1 0.53 -4.59 -19.24
N LYS A 2 1.33 -4.36 -20.28
CA LYS A 2 2.42 -5.24 -20.64
C LYS A 2 3.63 -5.08 -19.73
N LEU A 3 4.47 -6.11 -19.62
CA LEU A 3 5.65 -6.10 -18.75
C LEU A 3 6.62 -4.97 -19.07
N ASN A 4 6.88 -4.75 -20.36
CA ASN A 4 7.79 -3.68 -20.81
C ASN A 4 7.26 -2.28 -20.44
N GLU A 5 5.96 -2.04 -20.55
CA GLU A 5 5.30 -0.79 -20.15
C GLU A 5 5.44 -0.57 -18.63
N TYR A 6 5.15 -1.60 -17.83
CA TYR A 6 5.33 -1.55 -16.38
C TYR A 6 6.77 -1.27 -15.99
N GLN A 7 7.73 -1.95 -16.62
CA GLN A 7 9.16 -1.77 -16.33
C GLN A 7 9.65 -0.37 -16.72
N ASP A 8 9.16 0.19 -17.82
CA ASP A 8 9.48 1.57 -18.21
C ASP A 8 8.91 2.56 -17.19
N LEU A 9 7.66 2.43 -16.84
CA LEU A 9 7.01 3.25 -15.82
C LEU A 9 7.73 3.16 -14.46
N TYR A 10 8.05 1.95 -14.02
CA TYR A 10 8.77 1.69 -12.77
C TYR A 10 10.16 2.36 -12.76
N ARG A 11 10.88 2.36 -13.89
CA ARG A 11 12.19 3.03 -14.01
C ARG A 11 12.08 4.55 -13.96
N ARG A 12 11.07 5.12 -14.62
CA ARG A 12 10.84 6.57 -14.69
C ARG A 12 10.40 7.15 -13.34
N LEU A 13 9.68 6.41 -12.53
CA LEU A 13 9.22 6.84 -11.19
C LEU A 13 10.36 6.73 -10.15
N ALA A 14 11.44 7.49 -10.33
CA ALA A 14 12.59 7.49 -9.42
C ALA A 14 12.36 8.34 -8.17
N THR A 15 11.63 9.44 -8.31
CA THR A 15 11.31 10.42 -7.26
C THR A 15 9.81 10.71 -7.20
N ALA A 16 9.36 11.35 -6.12
CA ALA A 16 7.95 11.75 -5.99
C ALA A 16 7.53 12.79 -7.07
N GLN A 17 8.46 13.63 -7.52
CA GLN A 17 8.21 14.64 -8.55
C GLN A 17 7.93 14.02 -9.92
N ASP A 18 8.42 12.81 -10.18
CA ASP A 18 8.16 12.11 -11.43
C ASP A 18 6.69 11.75 -11.61
N ILE A 19 5.92 11.68 -10.51
CA ILE A 19 4.47 11.44 -10.54
C ILE A 19 3.76 12.56 -11.31
N ASP A 20 3.99 13.81 -10.91
CA ASP A 20 3.38 14.96 -11.58
C ASP A 20 3.90 15.10 -13.01
N PHE A 21 5.21 14.96 -13.21
CA PHE A 21 5.81 15.02 -14.54
C PHE A 21 5.21 14.00 -15.52
N LEU A 22 5.07 12.75 -15.10
CA LEU A 22 4.52 11.71 -15.97
C LEU A 22 3.03 11.87 -16.22
N ALA A 23 2.27 12.32 -15.21
CA ALA A 23 0.86 12.60 -15.38
C ALA A 23 0.61 13.75 -16.37
N GLU A 24 1.34 14.85 -16.25
CA GLU A 24 1.15 16.04 -17.05
C GLU A 24 1.65 15.88 -18.49
N ASN A 25 2.77 15.16 -18.71
CA ASN A 25 3.39 15.05 -20.01
C ASN A 25 2.98 13.79 -20.79
N PHE A 26 2.49 12.73 -20.12
CA PHE A 26 2.17 11.46 -20.75
C PHE A 26 0.72 11.00 -20.49
N GLY A 27 -0.05 11.76 -19.69
CA GLY A 27 -1.45 11.46 -19.43
C GLY A 27 -1.73 10.24 -18.55
N TYR A 28 -0.74 9.78 -17.78
CA TYR A 28 -0.95 8.70 -16.83
C TYR A 28 -1.84 9.14 -15.67
N ASP A 29 -2.65 8.23 -15.15
CA ASP A 29 -3.40 8.44 -13.93
C ASP A 29 -2.46 8.65 -12.73
N LYS A 30 -2.63 9.73 -11.97
CA LYS A 30 -1.74 10.09 -10.85
C LYS A 30 -1.78 9.06 -9.73
N GLU A 31 -2.93 8.43 -9.46
CA GLU A 31 -3.03 7.43 -8.42
C GLU A 31 -2.33 6.13 -8.81
N LEU A 32 -2.46 5.71 -10.07
CA LEU A 32 -1.66 4.60 -10.60
C LEU A 32 -0.16 4.85 -10.44
N LEU A 33 0.31 6.04 -10.81
CA LEU A 33 1.71 6.43 -10.66
C LEU A 33 2.17 6.37 -9.21
N LEU A 34 1.35 6.89 -8.29
CA LEU A 34 1.63 6.86 -6.85
C LEU A 34 1.66 5.43 -6.30
N VAL A 35 0.80 4.54 -6.79
CA VAL A 35 0.81 3.11 -6.43
C VAL A 35 2.11 2.47 -6.85
N VAL A 36 2.52 2.63 -8.13
CA VAL A 36 3.77 2.06 -8.64
C VAL A 36 4.98 2.63 -7.91
N TYR A 37 5.01 3.95 -7.67
CA TYR A 37 6.04 4.61 -6.88
C TYR A 37 6.12 4.04 -5.45
N THR A 38 4.98 3.91 -4.77
CA THR A 38 4.90 3.34 -3.42
C THR A 38 5.46 1.91 -3.40
N GLN A 39 5.04 1.05 -4.34
CA GLN A 39 5.55 -0.32 -4.45
C GLN A 39 7.08 -0.33 -4.67
N ARG A 40 7.61 0.56 -5.51
CA ARG A 40 9.05 0.72 -5.72
C ARG A 40 9.77 1.10 -4.44
N VAL A 41 9.33 2.15 -3.76
CA VAL A 41 9.95 2.64 -2.51
C VAL A 41 9.93 1.55 -1.45
N VAL A 42 8.81 0.87 -1.23
CA VAL A 42 8.70 -0.21 -0.24
C VAL A 42 9.65 -1.36 -0.57
N ARG A 43 9.75 -1.76 -1.83
CA ARG A 43 10.64 -2.84 -2.29
C ARG A 43 12.11 -2.49 -2.10
N GLU A 44 12.52 -1.29 -2.48
CA GLU A 44 13.88 -0.82 -2.31
C GLU A 44 14.24 -0.65 -0.82
N THR A 45 13.32 -0.15 -0.03
CA THR A 45 13.47 -0.03 1.42
C THR A 45 13.70 -1.39 2.06
N THR A 46 12.88 -2.38 1.74
CA THR A 46 13.02 -3.75 2.26
C THR A 46 14.40 -4.33 1.93
N ARG A 47 14.87 -4.14 0.69
CA ARG A 47 16.18 -4.61 0.24
C ARG A 47 17.35 -3.93 0.98
N LYS A 48 17.22 -2.63 1.27
CA LYS A 48 18.27 -1.81 1.90
C LYS A 48 18.23 -1.86 3.44
N PHE A 49 17.11 -2.26 4.04
CA PHE A 49 16.79 -2.05 5.46
C PHE A 49 17.90 -2.49 6.41
N TYR A 50 18.33 -3.75 6.35
CA TYR A 50 19.33 -4.26 7.28
C TYR A 50 20.70 -3.60 7.10
N ARG A 51 21.07 -3.27 5.87
CA ARG A 51 22.33 -2.57 5.56
C ARG A 51 22.35 -1.16 6.16
N VAL A 52 21.24 -0.42 6.06
CA VAL A 52 21.13 0.93 6.63
C VAL A 52 21.01 0.85 8.15
N LYS A 53 20.21 -0.06 8.69
CA LYS A 53 20.06 -0.30 10.12
C LYS A 53 21.39 -0.62 10.81
N ALA A 54 22.25 -1.39 10.18
CA ALA A 54 23.61 -1.67 10.70
C ALA A 54 24.47 -0.40 10.86
N GLN A 55 24.15 0.68 10.15
CA GLN A 55 24.83 1.97 10.21
C GLN A 55 24.12 2.99 11.11
N ALA A 56 23.10 2.62 11.87
CA ALA A 56 22.28 3.54 12.66
C ALA A 56 23.10 4.44 13.59
N ARG A 57 24.18 3.92 14.21
CA ARG A 57 25.10 4.73 15.04
C ARG A 57 25.80 5.81 14.23
N ARG A 58 26.20 5.51 12.99
CA ARG A 58 26.81 6.49 12.08
C ARG A 58 25.81 7.58 11.67
N LEU A 59 24.56 7.20 11.37
CA LEU A 59 23.50 8.15 11.07
C LEU A 59 23.29 9.13 12.23
N ALA A 60 23.19 8.61 13.46
CA ALA A 60 23.03 9.42 14.66
C ALA A 60 24.23 10.35 14.91
N PHE A 61 25.47 9.87 14.67
CA PHE A 61 26.67 10.69 14.77
C PHE A 61 26.68 11.84 13.75
N MET A 62 26.27 11.59 12.49
CA MET A 62 26.15 12.63 11.47
C MET A 62 25.15 13.71 11.90
N TRP A 63 23.99 13.32 12.41
CA TRP A 63 22.97 14.25 12.91
C TRP A 63 23.47 15.10 14.08
N GLN A 64 24.20 14.49 15.03
CA GLN A 64 24.82 15.20 16.15
C GLN A 64 25.84 16.25 15.69
N ASN A 65 26.55 15.99 14.59
CA ASN A 65 27.52 16.92 13.99
C ASN A 65 26.89 17.90 12.99
N GLY A 66 25.57 18.08 13.03
CA GLY A 66 24.89 19.15 12.32
C GLY A 66 24.29 18.77 10.96
N THR A 67 24.52 17.55 10.44
CA THR A 67 23.85 17.09 9.21
C THR A 67 22.36 16.90 9.50
N SER A 68 21.47 17.43 8.66
CA SER A 68 20.02 17.29 8.85
C SER A 68 19.52 15.87 8.58
N LEU A 69 18.37 15.49 9.16
CA LEU A 69 17.75 14.19 8.94
C LEU A 69 17.46 13.93 7.47
N LEU A 70 17.02 14.96 6.73
CA LEU A 70 16.72 14.84 5.31
C LEU A 70 17.98 14.67 4.46
N GLU A 71 19.08 15.36 4.78
CA GLU A 71 20.37 15.15 4.11
C GLU A 71 20.93 13.74 4.36
N ILE A 72 20.79 13.21 5.59
CA ILE A 72 21.17 11.85 5.93
C ILE A 72 20.33 10.87 5.09
N ALA A 73 19.01 11.06 5.02
CA ALA A 73 18.11 10.23 4.23
C ALA A 73 18.55 10.18 2.76
N ARG A 74 18.83 11.33 2.16
CA ARG A 74 19.33 11.45 0.78
C ARG A 74 20.66 10.73 0.58
N LYS A 75 21.61 10.94 1.49
CA LYS A 75 22.95 10.30 1.41
C LYS A 75 22.91 8.78 1.47
N PHE A 76 21.95 8.22 2.23
CA PHE A 76 21.76 6.77 2.34
C PHE A 76 20.73 6.22 1.36
N GLU A 77 20.13 7.10 0.55
CA GLU A 77 19.02 6.75 -0.36
C GLU A 77 17.96 5.90 0.35
N PHE A 78 17.51 6.39 1.51
CA PHE A 78 16.59 5.68 2.38
C PHE A 78 15.43 6.60 2.79
N PRO A 79 14.22 6.06 3.04
CA PRO A 79 13.05 6.89 3.35
C PRO A 79 13.30 7.86 4.50
N PRO A 80 12.94 9.15 4.37
CA PRO A 80 13.20 10.18 5.37
C PRO A 80 12.64 9.85 6.76
N ILE A 81 11.40 9.39 6.86
CA ILE A 81 10.76 8.99 8.13
C ILE A 81 11.50 7.84 8.80
N LEU A 82 11.87 6.81 8.04
CA LEU A 82 12.58 5.65 8.59
C LEU A 82 14.02 6.00 9.00
N THR A 83 14.65 6.92 8.29
CA THR A 83 15.96 7.48 8.65
C THR A 83 15.87 8.22 9.98
N ALA A 84 14.89 9.13 10.12
CA ALA A 84 14.65 9.85 11.36
C ALA A 84 14.39 8.91 12.54
N LEU A 85 13.54 7.89 12.34
CA LEU A 85 13.28 6.87 13.34
C LEU A 85 14.58 6.18 13.80
N MET A 86 15.42 5.71 12.87
CA MET A 86 16.68 5.04 13.19
C MET A 86 17.65 5.96 13.96
N VAL A 87 17.74 7.23 13.60
CA VAL A 87 18.57 8.24 14.30
C VAL A 87 18.07 8.45 15.72
N LEU A 88 16.76 8.65 15.90
CA LEU A 88 16.18 8.95 17.21
C LEU A 88 16.13 7.75 18.15
N GLU A 89 16.01 6.51 17.62
CA GLU A 89 16.18 5.28 18.43
C GLU A 89 17.57 5.21 19.05
N GLN A 90 18.63 5.62 18.34
CA GLN A 90 19.99 5.72 18.92
C GLN A 90 20.10 6.79 20.03
N ARG A 91 19.15 7.74 20.07
CA ARG A 91 19.00 8.76 21.12
C ARG A 91 18.06 8.33 22.24
N ARG A 92 17.73 7.04 22.32
CA ARG A 92 16.82 6.44 23.31
C ARG A 92 15.37 6.94 23.22
N ILE A 93 14.97 7.48 22.09
CA ILE A 93 13.56 7.79 21.80
C ILE A 93 12.92 6.49 21.30
N SER A 94 11.93 6.00 22.02
CA SER A 94 11.22 4.78 21.63
C SER A 94 10.41 5.00 20.34
N ARG A 95 10.16 3.92 19.60
CA ARG A 95 9.33 3.96 18.38
C ARG A 95 7.95 4.57 18.65
N LYS A 96 7.33 4.25 19.78
CA LYS A 96 6.04 4.84 20.19
C LYS A 96 6.15 6.36 20.36
N ASN A 97 7.19 6.86 21.03
CA ASN A 97 7.39 8.27 21.23
C ASN A 97 7.73 8.99 19.91
N PHE A 98 8.51 8.36 19.03
CA PHE A 98 8.77 8.88 17.69
C PHE A 98 7.47 9.15 16.91
N TRP A 99 6.58 8.14 16.84
CA TRP A 99 5.31 8.30 16.13
C TRP A 99 4.39 9.34 16.78
N LYS A 100 4.41 9.43 18.12
CA LYS A 100 3.70 10.51 18.81
C LYS A 100 4.25 11.90 18.40
N MET A 101 5.58 12.05 18.32
CA MET A 101 6.23 13.32 17.90
C MET A 101 5.88 13.68 16.46
N ILE A 102 5.88 12.71 15.53
CA ILE A 102 5.52 12.92 14.12
C ILE A 102 4.05 13.35 13.97
N ASN A 103 3.13 12.75 14.74
CA ASN A 103 1.71 13.09 14.70
C ASN A 103 1.37 14.40 15.43
N GLU A 104 2.20 14.82 16.38
CA GLU A 104 1.98 15.99 17.25
C GLU A 104 3.24 16.88 17.24
N LEU A 105 3.65 17.37 16.06
CA LEU A 105 4.89 18.15 15.89
C LEU A 105 5.01 19.35 16.81
N ASP A 106 3.89 20.02 17.11
CA ASP A 106 3.87 21.16 18.05
C ASP A 106 4.24 20.78 19.49
N SER A 107 4.12 19.51 19.85
CA SER A 107 4.54 18.99 21.15
C SER A 107 6.08 18.89 21.31
N VAL A 108 6.82 18.95 20.20
CA VAL A 108 8.28 18.82 20.18
C VAL A 108 8.91 20.16 20.58
N LYS A 109 9.50 20.19 21.79
CA LYS A 109 10.09 21.42 22.38
C LYS A 109 11.36 21.87 21.68
N ASP A 110 12.19 20.93 21.23
CA ASP A 110 13.41 21.23 20.47
C ASP A 110 13.05 21.77 19.09
N ARG A 111 13.35 23.04 18.84
CA ARG A 111 12.99 23.73 17.60
C ARG A 111 13.67 23.14 16.37
N ARG A 112 14.96 22.74 16.51
CA ARG A 112 15.69 22.10 15.42
C ARG A 112 15.05 20.78 15.07
N LEU A 113 14.84 19.91 16.06
CA LEU A 113 14.24 18.59 15.87
C LEU A 113 12.84 18.71 15.27
N ARG A 114 11.99 19.62 15.78
CA ARG A 114 10.66 19.84 15.23
C ARG A 114 10.71 20.21 13.75
N HIS A 115 11.53 21.17 13.37
CA HIS A 115 11.69 21.60 11.98
C HIS A 115 12.15 20.44 11.07
N GLU A 116 13.17 19.68 11.51
CA GLU A 116 13.68 18.55 10.75
C GLU A 116 12.64 17.42 10.62
N LEU A 117 11.82 17.19 11.65
CA LEU A 117 10.70 16.21 11.58
C LEU A 117 9.59 16.65 10.62
N GLU A 118 9.28 17.96 10.57
CA GLU A 118 8.36 18.51 9.56
C GLU A 118 8.91 18.31 8.14
N GLU A 119 10.20 18.57 7.92
CA GLU A 119 10.83 18.37 6.62
C GLU A 119 10.78 16.90 6.16
N VAL A 120 11.13 15.96 7.03
CA VAL A 120 11.12 14.54 6.69
C VAL A 120 9.69 14.01 6.48
N ALA A 121 8.72 14.49 7.27
CA ALA A 121 7.32 14.10 7.10
C ALA A 121 6.77 14.60 5.76
N ARG A 122 7.08 15.82 5.37
CA ARG A 122 6.66 16.39 4.08
C ARG A 122 7.36 15.75 2.90
N ALA A 123 8.63 15.36 3.04
CA ALA A 123 9.41 14.75 1.97
C ALA A 123 9.09 13.26 1.73
N ASP A 124 8.52 12.57 2.73
CA ASP A 124 8.24 11.12 2.65
C ASP A 124 6.75 10.86 2.39
N ILE A 125 6.38 10.80 1.13
CA ILE A 125 4.98 10.55 0.72
C ILE A 125 4.53 9.10 0.88
N VAL A 126 5.42 8.20 1.34
CA VAL A 126 5.15 6.76 1.48
C VAL A 126 5.03 6.36 2.95
N TYR A 127 6.01 6.75 3.79
CA TYR A 127 6.08 6.33 5.19
C TYR A 127 5.61 7.39 6.20
N SER A 128 5.28 8.60 5.75
CA SER A 128 4.65 9.62 6.60
C SER A 128 3.29 9.13 7.12
N PRO A 129 2.74 9.74 8.18
CA PRO A 129 1.36 9.46 8.61
C PRO A 129 0.36 9.60 7.46
N GLU A 130 0.46 10.67 6.66
CA GLU A 130 -0.41 10.90 5.49
C GLU A 130 -0.22 9.82 4.41
N GLY A 131 1.02 9.47 4.08
CA GLY A 131 1.31 8.39 3.12
C GLY A 131 0.75 7.04 3.59
N SER A 132 0.88 6.74 4.88
CA SER A 132 0.34 5.52 5.48
C SER A 132 -1.19 5.52 5.50
N ALA A 133 -1.81 6.64 5.88
CA ALA A 133 -3.27 6.80 5.86
C ALA A 133 -3.84 6.63 4.45
N ARG A 134 -3.16 7.20 3.44
CA ARG A 134 -3.56 7.04 2.04
C ARG A 134 -3.51 5.58 1.57
N GLN A 135 -2.45 4.84 1.91
CA GLN A 135 -2.34 3.43 1.56
C GLN A 135 -3.45 2.61 2.22
N TYR A 136 -3.76 2.90 3.49
CA TYR A 136 -4.85 2.27 4.22
C TYR A 136 -6.21 2.59 3.60
N ALA A 137 -6.49 3.87 3.31
CA ALA A 137 -7.73 4.31 2.65
C ALA A 137 -7.93 3.62 1.29
N ARG A 138 -6.85 3.45 0.52
CA ARG A 138 -6.87 2.74 -0.77
C ARG A 138 -7.22 1.26 -0.60
N GLY A 139 -6.65 0.58 0.40
CA GLY A 139 -7.01 -0.79 0.74
C GLY A 139 -8.51 -0.92 1.03
N ARG A 140 -9.01 -0.08 1.93
CA ARG A 140 -10.44 -0.05 2.28
C ARG A 140 -11.36 0.27 1.12
N TRP A 141 -10.96 1.18 0.24
CA TRP A 141 -11.72 1.46 -0.98
C TRP A 141 -11.88 0.21 -1.86
N GLY A 142 -10.82 -0.58 -2.04
CA GLY A 142 -10.89 -1.83 -2.80
C GLY A 142 -11.82 -2.87 -2.17
N GLU A 143 -11.74 -3.05 -0.84
CA GLU A 143 -12.64 -3.92 -0.09
C GLU A 143 -14.09 -3.44 -0.17
N ALA A 144 -14.34 -2.14 0.00
CA ALA A 144 -15.67 -1.56 -0.07
C ALA A 144 -16.34 -1.78 -1.43
N LYS A 145 -15.59 -1.76 -2.54
CA LYS A 145 -16.10 -2.11 -3.86
C LYS A 145 -16.60 -3.55 -3.93
N LEU A 146 -15.85 -4.50 -3.37
CA LEU A 146 -16.29 -5.90 -3.29
C LEU A 146 -17.57 -6.02 -2.46
N PHE A 147 -17.61 -5.39 -1.29
CA PHE A 147 -18.78 -5.43 -0.41
C PHE A 147 -20.02 -4.87 -1.10
N THR A 148 -19.89 -3.71 -1.74
CA THR A 148 -20.98 -3.08 -2.50
C THR A 148 -21.47 -3.99 -3.62
N TYR A 149 -20.57 -4.56 -4.40
CA TYR A 149 -20.89 -5.46 -5.51
C TYR A 149 -21.68 -6.69 -5.03
N LEU A 150 -21.19 -7.35 -3.98
CA LEU A 150 -21.79 -8.58 -3.43
C LEU A 150 -23.13 -8.30 -2.76
N THR A 151 -23.20 -7.24 -1.95
CA THR A 151 -24.43 -6.83 -1.25
C THR A 151 -25.54 -6.44 -2.23
N ALA A 152 -25.22 -5.67 -3.26
CA ALA A 152 -26.18 -5.29 -4.31
C ALA A 152 -26.80 -6.49 -5.06
N ARG A 153 -26.13 -7.66 -5.02
CA ARG A 153 -26.58 -8.93 -5.61
C ARG A 153 -27.22 -9.88 -4.61
N GLY A 154 -27.38 -9.44 -3.35
CA GLY A 154 -27.95 -10.28 -2.28
C GLY A 154 -27.07 -11.47 -1.90
N LEU A 155 -25.78 -11.43 -2.21
CA LEU A 155 -24.83 -12.49 -1.91
C LEU A 155 -24.40 -12.43 -0.45
N GLN A 156 -24.36 -13.56 0.22
CA GLN A 156 -23.92 -13.67 1.61
C GLN A 156 -22.46 -14.08 1.65
N PHE A 157 -21.69 -13.44 2.54
CA PHE A 157 -20.26 -13.69 2.69
C PHE A 157 -19.80 -13.37 4.12
N GLU A 158 -18.63 -13.89 4.48
CA GLU A 158 -17.86 -13.52 5.68
C GLU A 158 -16.65 -12.68 5.24
N THR A 159 -16.32 -11.69 6.05
CA THR A 159 -15.15 -10.83 5.85
C THR A 159 -13.92 -11.41 6.56
N GLU A 160 -12.73 -10.88 6.26
CA GLU A 160 -11.50 -11.23 7.00
C GLU A 160 -11.71 -11.12 8.53
N LYS A 161 -12.44 -10.08 8.99
CA LYS A 161 -12.72 -9.86 10.42
C LYS A 161 -13.52 -11.02 11.04
N ASP A 162 -14.51 -11.56 10.33
CA ASP A 162 -15.33 -12.66 10.78
C ASP A 162 -14.56 -13.99 10.80
N LEU A 163 -13.60 -14.12 9.89
CA LEU A 163 -12.82 -15.33 9.70
C LEU A 163 -11.62 -15.47 10.64
N ARG A 164 -11.03 -14.36 11.10
CA ARG A 164 -9.80 -14.33 11.94
C ARG A 164 -9.90 -15.17 13.22
N ALA A 165 -11.10 -15.33 13.77
CA ALA A 165 -11.29 -16.16 14.95
C ALA A 165 -11.30 -17.68 14.65
N LYS A 166 -11.43 -18.07 13.36
CA LYS A 166 -11.60 -19.45 12.91
C LYS A 166 -10.39 -20.00 12.16
N TYR A 167 -9.64 -19.12 11.48
CA TYR A 167 -8.56 -19.47 10.55
C TYR A 167 -7.34 -18.57 10.71
N ASP A 168 -6.15 -19.15 10.60
CA ASP A 168 -4.88 -18.41 10.62
C ASP A 168 -4.62 -17.61 9.33
N LYS A 169 -5.29 -18.03 8.24
CA LYS A 169 -5.21 -17.40 6.93
C LYS A 169 -6.61 -17.15 6.42
N THR A 170 -6.89 -15.88 6.08
CA THR A 170 -8.23 -15.43 5.74
C THR A 170 -8.20 -14.55 4.50
N PRO A 171 -9.01 -14.85 3.47
CA PRO A 171 -9.23 -13.93 2.36
C PRO A 171 -10.08 -12.73 2.81
N ASP A 172 -10.10 -11.68 2.02
CA ASP A 172 -10.95 -10.50 2.30
C ASP A 172 -12.44 -10.87 2.27
N ILE A 173 -12.83 -11.80 1.39
CA ILE A 173 -14.18 -12.33 1.24
C ILE A 173 -14.17 -13.87 1.18
N LEU A 174 -14.99 -14.50 2.01
CA LEU A 174 -15.38 -15.89 1.88
C LEU A 174 -16.89 -15.98 1.63
N LEU A 175 -17.29 -16.52 0.47
CA LEU A 175 -18.68 -16.60 0.04
C LEU A 175 -19.39 -17.79 0.69
N HIS A 176 -20.64 -17.61 1.18
CA HIS A 176 -21.44 -18.72 1.68
C HIS A 176 -21.87 -19.67 0.56
N LYS A 177 -22.04 -19.17 -0.66
CA LYS A 177 -22.27 -19.94 -1.88
C LYS A 177 -21.34 -19.45 -2.97
N PRO A 178 -20.74 -20.36 -3.76
CA PRO A 178 -19.84 -19.93 -4.82
C PRO A 178 -20.59 -19.11 -5.88
N ILE A 179 -19.86 -18.17 -6.48
CA ILE A 179 -20.34 -17.40 -7.64
C ILE A 179 -19.54 -17.77 -8.87
N GLU A 180 -20.12 -17.59 -10.04
CA GLU A 180 -19.43 -17.79 -11.30
C GLU A 180 -18.61 -16.53 -11.66
N MET A 181 -17.30 -16.73 -11.85
CA MET A 181 -16.37 -15.68 -12.31
C MET A 181 -15.44 -16.33 -13.34
N ASN A 182 -15.24 -15.64 -14.48
CA ASN A 182 -14.38 -16.14 -15.57
C ASN A 182 -14.69 -17.60 -16.00
N GLY A 183 -15.98 -18.00 -15.98
CA GLY A 183 -16.42 -19.35 -16.39
C GLY A 183 -16.16 -20.46 -15.37
N SER A 184 -15.79 -20.14 -14.13
CA SER A 184 -15.60 -21.10 -13.05
C SER A 184 -16.19 -20.62 -11.73
N ARG A 185 -16.49 -21.56 -10.82
CA ARG A 185 -17.07 -21.27 -9.51
C ARG A 185 -15.98 -20.81 -8.55
N LYS A 186 -16.23 -19.70 -7.84
CA LYS A 186 -15.29 -19.13 -6.86
C LYS A 186 -15.93 -19.07 -5.48
N TYR A 187 -15.16 -19.46 -4.47
CA TYR A 187 -15.57 -19.50 -3.07
C TYR A 187 -15.02 -18.32 -2.28
N TRP A 188 -13.92 -17.71 -2.72
CA TRP A 188 -13.30 -16.58 -2.05
C TRP A 188 -12.77 -15.54 -3.04
N ILE A 189 -12.65 -14.29 -2.57
CA ILE A 189 -12.11 -13.17 -3.34
C ILE A 189 -11.11 -12.42 -2.46
N GLU A 190 -9.95 -12.14 -3.04
CA GLU A 190 -8.89 -11.32 -2.42
C GLU A 190 -8.76 -9.98 -3.16
N SER A 191 -8.73 -8.89 -2.39
CA SER A 191 -8.63 -7.50 -2.88
C SER A 191 -7.21 -6.99 -2.75
N LYS A 192 -6.65 -6.48 -3.82
CA LYS A 192 -5.31 -5.86 -3.83
C LYS A 192 -5.37 -4.47 -4.43
N ALA A 193 -5.35 -3.44 -3.57
CA ALA A 193 -5.28 -2.04 -4.00
C ALA A 193 -3.85 -1.64 -4.43
N THR A 194 -3.25 -2.46 -5.29
CA THR A 194 -1.90 -2.34 -5.84
C THR A 194 -1.90 -2.72 -7.32
N VAL A 195 -0.78 -2.51 -8.00
CA VAL A 195 -0.53 -3.12 -9.31
C VAL A 195 -0.03 -4.54 -9.10
N GLY A 196 -0.63 -5.51 -9.80
CA GLY A 196 -0.15 -6.88 -9.86
C GLY A 196 1.04 -7.01 -10.82
N ASP A 197 2.23 -6.65 -10.36
CA ASP A 197 3.46 -6.94 -11.10
C ASP A 197 4.00 -8.34 -10.77
N PRO A 198 4.91 -8.91 -11.58
CA PRO A 198 5.40 -10.27 -11.40
C PRO A 198 5.99 -10.55 -10.00
N HIS A 199 6.57 -9.56 -9.34
CA HIS A 199 7.11 -9.73 -7.99
C HIS A 199 5.98 -9.80 -6.95
N GLU A 200 5.00 -8.89 -7.03
CA GLU A 200 3.86 -8.87 -6.11
C GLU A 200 2.98 -10.11 -6.28
N ILE A 201 2.67 -10.50 -7.51
CA ILE A 201 1.86 -11.69 -7.78
C ILE A 201 2.53 -12.94 -7.21
N ARG A 202 3.82 -13.20 -7.48
CA ARG A 202 4.54 -14.35 -6.92
C ARG A 202 4.58 -14.32 -5.39
N ARG A 203 4.73 -13.14 -4.79
CA ARG A 203 4.69 -12.97 -3.35
C ARG A 203 3.32 -13.30 -2.77
N HIS A 204 2.24 -12.85 -3.42
CA HIS A 204 0.87 -13.13 -3.00
C HIS A 204 0.52 -14.60 -3.18
N ILE A 205 0.92 -15.24 -4.29
CA ILE A 205 0.75 -16.69 -4.49
C ILE A 205 1.29 -17.43 -3.27
N LYS A 206 2.56 -17.21 -2.93
CA LYS A 206 3.22 -17.94 -1.85
C LYS A 206 2.65 -17.66 -0.46
N LYS A 207 2.27 -16.41 -0.17
CA LYS A 207 1.91 -15.99 1.20
C LYS A 207 0.43 -16.08 1.49
N GLN A 208 -0.42 -16.01 0.47
CA GLN A 208 -1.87 -15.88 0.60
C GLN A 208 -2.64 -16.81 -0.32
N LEU A 209 -2.47 -16.71 -1.66
CA LEU A 209 -3.36 -17.39 -2.59
C LEU A 209 -3.25 -18.92 -2.49
N GLN A 210 -2.04 -19.47 -2.33
CA GLN A 210 -1.89 -20.93 -2.12
C GLN A 210 -2.50 -21.38 -0.80
N PRO A 211 -2.21 -20.76 0.37
CA PRO A 211 -2.92 -21.08 1.62
C PRO A 211 -4.44 -20.94 1.54
N TYR A 212 -4.97 -19.96 0.80
CA TYR A 212 -6.42 -19.81 0.64
C TYR A 212 -7.01 -20.92 -0.23
N SER A 213 -6.34 -21.27 -1.33
CA SER A 213 -6.76 -22.39 -2.18
C SER A 213 -6.77 -23.71 -1.39
N ASP A 214 -5.75 -23.97 -0.57
CA ASP A 214 -5.65 -25.16 0.26
C ASP A 214 -6.78 -25.24 1.31
N LEU A 215 -7.26 -24.11 1.83
CA LEU A 215 -8.28 -24.04 2.88
C LEU A 215 -9.71 -23.93 2.34
N PHE A 216 -9.91 -23.21 1.26
CA PHE A 216 -11.24 -22.80 0.79
C PHE A 216 -11.53 -23.20 -0.66
N GLY A 217 -10.59 -23.83 -1.37
CA GLY A 217 -10.74 -24.22 -2.78
C GLY A 217 -10.55 -23.04 -3.74
N ASP A 218 -11.35 -23.03 -4.81
CA ASP A 218 -11.22 -22.10 -5.92
C ASP A 218 -11.54 -20.65 -5.51
N GLY A 219 -10.75 -19.71 -6.00
CA GLY A 219 -10.95 -18.30 -5.68
C GLY A 219 -10.40 -17.35 -6.73
N SER A 220 -10.52 -16.06 -6.46
CA SER A 220 -10.01 -15.02 -7.36
C SER A 220 -9.31 -13.91 -6.60
N VAL A 221 -8.32 -13.31 -7.25
CA VAL A 221 -7.69 -12.08 -6.76
C VAL A 221 -7.94 -10.94 -7.74
N VAL A 222 -8.30 -9.76 -7.23
CA VAL A 222 -8.42 -8.53 -8.03
C VAL A 222 -7.29 -7.56 -7.67
N TYR A 223 -6.59 -7.07 -8.69
CA TYR A 223 -5.63 -5.97 -8.56
C TYR A 223 -6.30 -4.69 -9.09
N TRP A 224 -6.72 -3.80 -8.19
CA TRP A 224 -7.54 -2.63 -8.54
C TRP A 224 -6.85 -1.64 -9.49
N PHE A 225 -5.53 -1.63 -9.52
CA PHE A 225 -4.73 -0.80 -10.44
C PHE A 225 -4.19 -1.59 -11.64
N GLY A 226 -4.83 -2.75 -11.93
CA GLY A 226 -4.43 -3.63 -13.01
C GLY A 226 -3.26 -4.54 -12.66
N HIS A 227 -2.89 -5.39 -13.60
CA HIS A 227 -1.75 -6.30 -13.47
C HIS A 227 -0.97 -6.41 -14.78
N VAL A 228 0.22 -6.99 -14.71
CA VAL A 228 0.99 -7.37 -15.91
C VAL A 228 0.36 -8.64 -16.47
N ASP A 229 -0.18 -8.55 -17.70
CA ASP A 229 -1.06 -9.55 -18.30
C ASP A 229 -0.44 -10.36 -19.44
N ASP A 230 0.83 -10.09 -19.77
CA ASP A 230 1.62 -10.81 -20.78
C ASP A 230 2.68 -11.74 -20.17
N GLN A 231 2.48 -12.13 -18.92
CA GLN A 231 3.32 -13.08 -18.19
C GLN A 231 2.48 -14.25 -17.70
N GLU A 232 3.08 -15.43 -17.68
CA GLU A 232 2.51 -16.59 -17.01
C GLU A 232 2.86 -16.58 -15.52
N TYR A 233 1.89 -16.95 -14.70
CA TYR A 233 2.02 -17.05 -13.26
C TYR A 233 1.61 -18.44 -12.79
N ASP A 234 2.42 -19.07 -11.93
CA ASP A 234 2.11 -20.34 -11.28
C ASP A 234 1.00 -20.15 -10.23
N LEU A 235 -0.18 -19.74 -10.67
CA LEU A 235 -1.36 -19.62 -9.78
C LEU A 235 -1.76 -21.01 -9.28
N PRO A 236 -2.27 -21.13 -8.03
CA PRO A 236 -2.87 -22.39 -7.57
C PRO A 236 -4.01 -22.82 -8.48
N GLU A 237 -4.23 -24.14 -8.60
CA GLU A 237 -5.35 -24.68 -9.37
C GLU A 237 -6.67 -24.07 -8.89
N GLY A 238 -7.53 -23.67 -9.81
CA GLY A 238 -8.81 -23.02 -9.50
C GLY A 238 -8.71 -21.56 -9.07
N VAL A 239 -7.50 -20.96 -9.02
CA VAL A 239 -7.31 -19.54 -8.70
C VAL A 239 -7.00 -18.73 -9.96
N ASP A 240 -7.65 -17.58 -10.11
CA ASP A 240 -7.41 -16.66 -11.23
C ASP A 240 -7.25 -15.19 -10.77
N ILE A 241 -6.76 -14.36 -11.70
CA ILE A 241 -6.75 -12.91 -11.56
C ILE A 241 -7.96 -12.35 -12.33
N VAL A 242 -8.87 -11.72 -11.60
CA VAL A 242 -10.07 -11.12 -12.21
C VAL A 242 -9.85 -9.63 -12.50
N SER A 243 -10.39 -9.17 -13.63
CA SER A 243 -10.34 -7.74 -13.98
C SER A 243 -11.17 -6.89 -13.00
N PRO A 244 -10.71 -5.71 -12.58
CA PRO A 244 -11.53 -4.74 -11.83
C PRO A 244 -12.88 -4.44 -12.50
N THR A 245 -12.93 -4.44 -13.83
CA THR A 245 -14.14 -4.19 -14.60
C THR A 245 -15.24 -5.23 -14.38
N PHE A 246 -14.92 -6.39 -13.84
CA PHE A 246 -15.91 -7.39 -13.43
C PHE A 246 -16.82 -6.88 -12.32
N PHE A 247 -16.28 -6.05 -11.41
CA PHE A 247 -16.99 -5.53 -10.25
C PHE A 247 -17.62 -4.15 -10.51
N GLU A 248 -17.33 -3.51 -11.63
CA GLU A 248 -17.68 -2.14 -11.91
C GLU A 248 -18.37 -1.97 -13.25
N THR A 249 -19.53 -1.30 -13.25
CA THR A 249 -20.18 -0.87 -14.47
C THR A 249 -20.89 0.48 -14.19
N PRO A 250 -20.34 1.63 -14.57
CA PRO A 250 -19.00 1.88 -15.10
C PRO A 250 -17.88 1.80 -14.04
N PRO A 251 -16.62 1.64 -14.44
CA PRO A 251 -15.49 1.70 -13.52
C PRO A 251 -15.43 3.03 -12.77
N VAL A 252 -15.29 2.97 -11.44
CA VAL A 252 -15.09 4.16 -10.61
C VAL A 252 -13.68 4.11 -10.02
N PRO A 253 -12.72 4.90 -10.55
CA PRO A 253 -11.36 4.91 -10.05
C PRO A 253 -11.28 5.42 -8.60
N PHE A 254 -10.22 5.05 -7.90
CA PHE A 254 -9.91 5.66 -6.61
C PHE A 254 -9.61 7.15 -6.84
N PRO A 255 -10.28 8.06 -6.11
CA PRO A 255 -10.07 9.49 -6.31
C PRO A 255 -8.63 9.86 -5.94
N TYR A 256 -7.93 10.56 -6.84
CA TYR A 256 -6.65 11.15 -6.51
C TYR A 256 -6.86 12.35 -5.57
N VAL A 257 -6.30 12.26 -4.38
CA VAL A 257 -6.24 13.38 -3.42
C VAL A 257 -4.77 13.73 -3.22
N PRO A 258 -4.34 14.98 -3.41
CA PRO A 258 -2.96 15.40 -3.19
C PRO A 258 -2.47 15.05 -1.78
N VAL A 259 -1.21 14.69 -1.64
CA VAL A 259 -0.60 14.47 -0.33
C VAL A 259 -0.62 15.80 0.43
N GLY A 260 -1.11 15.79 1.68
CA GLY A 260 -1.33 16.99 2.50
C GLY A 260 -2.77 17.53 2.48
N ASP A 261 -3.67 16.96 1.70
CA ASP A 261 -5.09 17.31 1.73
C ASP A 261 -5.84 16.42 2.76
N THR A 262 -6.33 17.03 3.83
CA THR A 262 -7.03 16.33 4.94
C THR A 262 -8.42 15.80 4.58
N ARG A 263 -8.94 16.08 3.37
CA ARG A 263 -10.27 15.65 2.91
C ARG A 263 -10.35 14.17 2.53
N LEU A 264 -9.28 13.38 2.69
CA LEU A 264 -9.29 11.93 2.44
C LEU A 264 -10.34 11.18 3.29
N GLU A 265 -10.61 11.66 4.52
CA GLU A 265 -11.60 11.03 5.40
C GLU A 265 -13.05 11.35 4.99
N GLU A 266 -13.29 12.52 4.36
CA GLU A 266 -14.63 12.98 3.97
C GLU A 266 -15.06 12.50 2.58
N SER A 267 -14.10 12.15 1.69
CA SER A 267 -14.38 11.88 0.28
C SER A 267 -14.64 10.42 -0.08
N LEU A 268 -14.37 9.48 0.83
CA LEU A 268 -14.62 8.06 0.59
C LEU A 268 -16.03 7.68 1.01
N PRO A 269 -16.85 7.09 0.13
CA PRO A 269 -18.13 6.54 0.54
C PRO A 269 -17.87 5.41 1.54
N VAL A 270 -18.19 5.66 2.80
CA VAL A 270 -18.20 4.63 3.84
C VAL A 270 -19.51 3.88 3.70
N PRO A 271 -19.50 2.55 3.48
CA PRO A 271 -20.74 1.78 3.56
C PRO A 271 -21.31 1.90 4.97
N ASP A 272 -22.59 2.25 5.08
CA ASP A 272 -23.29 2.28 6.35
C ASP A 272 -23.09 0.94 7.09
N GLY A 273 -22.54 1.00 8.30
CA GLY A 273 -22.37 -0.16 9.18
C GLY A 273 -20.91 -0.64 9.39
N VAL A 274 -19.91 0.01 8.82
CA VAL A 274 -18.49 -0.31 9.11
C VAL A 274 -17.96 0.69 10.15
N ASP A 275 -17.68 0.21 11.38
CA ASP A 275 -17.07 1.02 12.42
C ASP A 275 -15.61 1.33 12.07
N LEU A 276 -15.30 2.62 11.89
CA LEU A 276 -14.00 3.13 11.46
C LEU A 276 -12.97 3.28 12.60
N ARG A 277 -13.26 2.78 13.83
CA ARG A 277 -12.50 3.12 15.05
C ARG A 277 -11.64 2.02 15.64
N GLU A 278 -11.26 0.98 14.85
CA GLU A 278 -10.29 -0.01 15.32
C GLU A 278 -9.10 -0.21 14.35
#